data_cc178f2924f2e0e0b44b92740a9f1aa0
#
_entry.id   cc178f2924f2e0e0b44b92740a9f1aa0
#
_cell.length_a   1.000
_cell.length_b   1.000
_cell.length_c   1.000
_cell.angle_alpha   90.00
_cell.angle_beta   90.00
_cell.angle_gamma   90.00
#
_symmetry.space_group_name_H-M   'P 1'
#
loop_
_entity.id
_entity.type
_entity.pdbx_description
1 polymer ?
#
loop_
_entity_poly.entity_id
_entity_poly.type
_entity_poly.pdbx_seq_one_letter_code
_entity_poly.pdbx_strand_id
1 'polypeptide(L)'
;HTTPRKTVTTTLAVVSIMGLVAGCTTVPGDSTPQALRSFAPAQSNIDVPSPVPGREPDLLLRDFFTASANPIQNYQAARSLLSPDMASQWDNQSNTLILDRIDLNANAGATADRISYIVRGTVVGNMSTGGVYAPENGDYEASIELRKINGEWRITSLPPGVILEKVEL
;
A
#
# COMPACT_ATOMS: atom_id res chain seq x y z
N HIS A 1 33.46 -40.89 77.99
CA HIS A 1 34.12 -42.18 77.72
C HIS A 1 34.31 -42.28 76.20
N THR A 2 35.54 -42.15 75.87
CA THR A 2 36.42 -43.06 75.12
C THR A 2 36.29 -43.01 73.61
N THR A 3 37.25 -42.31 73.08
CA THR A 3 37.91 -42.63 71.81
C THR A 3 38.36 -44.13 71.80
N PRO A 4 38.71 -44.74 70.73
CA PRO A 4 39.72 -44.25 69.78
C PRO A 4 39.58 -44.69 68.32
N ARG A 5 40.24 -43.91 67.43
CA ARG A 5 41.44 -44.37 66.69
C ARG A 5 41.27 -45.51 65.69
N LYS A 6 41.54 -45.31 64.50
CA LYS A 6 42.78 -45.69 63.73
C LYS A 6 42.43 -45.65 62.24
N THR A 7 43.18 -44.92 61.59
CA THR A 7 44.33 -45.16 60.70
C THR A 7 44.03 -45.84 59.39
N VAL A 8 44.42 -45.06 58.39
CA VAL A 8 45.39 -45.36 57.35
C VAL A 8 45.00 -46.46 56.38
N THR A 9 44.96 -46.12 55.14
CA THR A 9 46.01 -46.50 54.16
C THR A 9 45.53 -46.10 52.80
N THR A 10 46.15 -45.11 52.22
CA THR A 10 46.91 -45.17 50.99
C THR A 10 46.63 -46.38 50.10
N THR A 11 46.13 -46.11 48.91
CA THR A 11 46.64 -46.75 47.70
C THR A 11 46.13 -45.88 46.51
N LEU A 12 46.94 -45.26 45.98
CA LEU A 12 47.51 -45.06 44.67
C LEU A 12 47.00 -46.04 43.60
N ALA A 13 46.32 -45.53 42.63
CA ALA A 13 46.27 -46.00 41.26
C ALA A 13 45.57 -44.84 40.49
N VAL A 14 46.24 -44.01 39.89
CA VAL A 14 46.92 -43.98 38.61
C VAL A 14 46.23 -44.86 37.58
N VAL A 15 45.76 -44.20 36.64
CA VAL A 15 45.71 -44.46 35.21
C VAL A 15 44.55 -43.64 34.69
N SER A 16 44.78 -42.49 34.18
CA SER A 16 45.09 -42.17 32.76
C SER A 16 44.09 -42.80 31.83
N ILE A 17 43.62 -41.98 31.10
CA ILE A 17 43.30 -42.06 29.68
C ILE A 17 42.14 -41.09 29.46
N MET A 18 42.47 -39.91 29.13
CA MET A 18 42.61 -39.56 27.72
C MET A 18 41.43 -40.01 26.89
N GLY A 19 40.55 -39.15 26.82
CA GLY A 19 39.47 -39.11 25.84
C GLY A 19 39.17 -37.69 25.53
N LEU A 20 40.15 -37.00 25.04
CA LEU A 20 39.99 -35.75 24.35
C LEU A 20 39.23 -36.03 23.05
N VAL A 21 37.95 -36.04 23.12
CA VAL A 21 37.19 -35.71 21.94
C VAL A 21 37.06 -34.20 21.95
N ALA A 22 38.08 -33.58 21.46
CA ALA A 22 37.99 -32.27 20.96
C ALA A 22 37.03 -32.33 19.75
N GLY A 23 35.77 -32.35 20.04
CA GLY A 23 34.76 -31.96 19.07
C GLY A 23 34.97 -30.48 18.78
N CYS A 24 35.95 -30.21 17.98
CA CYS A 24 35.93 -28.92 17.26
C CYS A 24 34.75 -28.99 16.35
N THR A 25 33.59 -28.64 16.86
CA THR A 25 32.60 -28.04 16.02
C THR A 25 33.20 -26.71 15.64
N THR A 26 33.96 -26.71 14.59
CA THR A 26 34.19 -25.50 13.82
C THR A 26 32.81 -25.06 13.36
N VAL A 27 32.17 -24.25 14.18
CA VAL A 27 31.16 -23.36 13.68
C VAL A 27 31.88 -22.58 12.60
N PRO A 28 31.49 -22.71 11.32
CA PRO A 28 32.08 -21.87 10.31
C PRO A 28 31.86 -20.44 10.75
N GLY A 29 32.91 -19.80 11.20
CA GLY A 29 32.90 -18.42 11.65
C GLY A 29 32.78 -17.40 10.50
N ASP A 30 32.28 -17.83 9.37
CA ASP A 30 31.97 -17.03 8.22
C ASP A 30 30.46 -16.89 8.02
N SER A 31 29.73 -16.85 9.10
CA SER A 31 28.52 -16.05 9.07
C SER A 31 28.96 -14.59 9.20
N THR A 32 29.57 -14.06 8.15
CA THR A 32 29.38 -12.64 7.89
C THR A 32 27.88 -12.46 7.93
N PRO A 33 27.35 -11.62 8.82
CA PRO A 33 25.98 -11.22 8.70
C PRO A 33 25.86 -10.72 7.26
N GLN A 34 25.28 -11.56 6.39
CA GLN A 34 24.79 -11.01 5.16
C GLN A 34 23.85 -9.95 5.66
N ALA A 35 24.28 -8.72 5.50
CA ALA A 35 23.36 -7.61 5.60
C ALA A 35 22.16 -8.11 4.82
N LEU A 36 21.08 -8.42 5.54
CA LEU A 36 19.77 -8.58 4.94
C LEU A 36 19.78 -7.51 3.90
N ARG A 37 19.84 -7.91 2.63
CA ARG A 37 19.71 -6.95 1.57
C ARG A 37 18.54 -6.16 2.04
N SER A 38 18.82 -4.97 2.54
CA SER A 38 17.84 -3.96 2.65
C SER A 38 17.10 -4.14 1.34
N PHE A 39 15.89 -4.68 1.38
CA PHE A 39 14.99 -4.44 0.31
C PHE A 39 14.89 -2.93 0.32
N ALA A 40 15.83 -2.30 -0.36
CA ALA A 40 15.52 -1.03 -0.94
C ALA A 40 14.20 -1.33 -1.61
N PRO A 41 13.09 -0.74 -1.14
CA PRO A 41 11.85 -0.92 -1.84
C PRO A 41 12.26 -0.74 -3.27
N ALA A 42 12.12 -1.81 -4.08
CA ALA A 42 12.36 -1.66 -5.49
C ALA A 42 11.62 -0.38 -5.77
N GLN A 43 12.35 0.66 -6.14
CA GLN A 43 11.72 1.79 -6.75
C GLN A 43 11.11 1.13 -7.97
N SER A 44 9.91 0.63 -7.77
CA SER A 44 9.01 0.43 -8.86
C SER A 44 9.03 1.81 -9.49
N ASN A 45 9.74 1.95 -10.59
CA ASN A 45 9.41 2.96 -11.55
C ASN A 45 7.98 2.58 -11.95
N ILE A 46 7.06 2.85 -11.04
CA ILE A 46 5.66 2.93 -11.37
C ILE A 46 5.70 4.16 -12.25
N ASP A 47 5.74 3.91 -13.54
CA ASP A 47 5.45 4.94 -14.53
C ASP A 47 4.17 5.56 -14.02
N VAL A 48 4.30 6.72 -13.41
CA VAL A 48 3.15 7.52 -13.01
C VAL A 48 2.44 7.81 -14.30
N PRO A 49 1.25 7.24 -14.56
CA PRO A 49 0.60 7.41 -15.83
C PRO A 49 0.45 8.90 -16.10
N SER A 50 1.16 9.39 -17.08
CA SER A 50 0.96 10.75 -17.57
C SER A 50 -0.35 10.80 -18.31
N PRO A 51 -1.06 11.94 -18.27
CA PRO A 51 -2.29 12.09 -19.03
C PRO A 51 -2.05 11.77 -20.52
N VAL A 52 -2.90 10.91 -21.07
CA VAL A 52 -2.82 10.54 -22.49
C VAL A 52 -3.47 11.65 -23.32
N PRO A 53 -2.77 12.25 -24.31
CA PRO A 53 -3.36 13.25 -25.18
C PRO A 53 -4.59 12.71 -25.92
N GLY A 54 -5.66 13.51 -26.01
CA GLY A 54 -6.89 13.13 -26.70
C GLY A 54 -7.72 12.05 -26.00
N ARG A 55 -7.47 11.79 -24.73
CA ARG A 55 -8.21 10.79 -23.96
C ARG A 55 -9.67 11.16 -23.82
N GLU A 56 -10.57 10.22 -24.15
CA GLU A 56 -12.01 10.39 -23.97
C GLU A 56 -12.37 10.56 -22.49
N PRO A 57 -13.43 11.30 -22.15
CA PRO A 57 -13.71 11.69 -20.78
C PRO A 57 -14.05 10.51 -19.86
N ASP A 58 -14.75 9.50 -20.33
CA ASP A 58 -15.05 8.29 -19.57
C ASP A 58 -13.79 7.50 -19.27
N LEU A 59 -12.88 7.36 -20.22
CA LEU A 59 -11.62 6.69 -20.05
C LEU A 59 -10.70 7.46 -19.12
N LEU A 60 -10.66 8.79 -19.22
CA LEU A 60 -9.91 9.63 -18.30
C LEU A 60 -10.40 9.47 -16.86
N LEU A 61 -11.71 9.38 -16.67
CA LEU A 61 -12.29 9.20 -15.35
C LEU A 61 -11.96 7.82 -14.77
N ARG A 62 -11.91 6.77 -15.59
CA ARG A 62 -11.43 5.45 -15.18
C ARG A 62 -9.94 5.46 -14.84
N ASP A 63 -9.14 6.15 -15.63
CA ASP A 63 -7.72 6.36 -15.33
C ASP A 63 -7.53 7.06 -13.98
N PHE A 64 -8.39 8.02 -13.67
CA PHE A 64 -8.38 8.71 -12.38
C PHE A 64 -8.62 7.77 -11.20
N PHE A 65 -9.63 6.91 -11.28
CA PHE A 65 -9.89 5.94 -10.21
C PHE A 65 -8.74 4.95 -10.05
N THR A 66 -8.16 4.49 -11.14
CA THR A 66 -6.97 3.62 -11.10
C THR A 66 -5.78 4.34 -10.48
N ALA A 67 -5.53 5.58 -10.87
CA ALA A 67 -4.43 6.39 -10.33
C ALA A 67 -4.64 6.74 -8.84
N SER A 68 -5.89 6.84 -8.40
CA SER A 68 -6.23 7.11 -7.00
C SER A 68 -5.86 5.98 -6.04
N ALA A 69 -5.53 4.80 -6.55
CA ALA A 69 -4.97 3.72 -5.75
C ALA A 69 -3.50 3.94 -5.39
N ASN A 70 -2.83 4.91 -6.01
CA ASN A 70 -1.42 5.20 -5.81
C ASN A 70 -1.20 6.51 -5.04
N PRO A 71 -0.87 6.46 -3.73
CA PRO A 71 -0.67 7.65 -2.92
C PRO A 71 0.70 8.33 -3.11
N ILE A 72 1.56 7.79 -3.96
CA ILE A 72 2.91 8.31 -4.16
C ILE A 72 2.88 9.78 -4.57
N GLN A 73 3.74 10.59 -3.96
CA GLN A 73 3.86 12.03 -4.20
C GLN A 73 2.51 12.76 -4.08
N ASN A 74 1.77 12.43 -3.02
CA ASN A 74 0.46 13.02 -2.75
C ASN A 74 -0.53 12.82 -3.90
N TYR A 75 -0.64 11.58 -4.40
CA TYR A 75 -1.53 11.22 -5.50
C TYR A 75 -1.23 11.99 -6.81
N GLN A 76 0.02 12.21 -7.11
CA GLN A 76 0.43 13.00 -8.28
C GLN A 76 -0.19 12.47 -9.58
N ALA A 77 -0.24 11.17 -9.77
CA ALA A 77 -0.85 10.56 -10.96
C ALA A 77 -2.33 10.95 -11.10
N ALA A 78 -3.11 10.82 -10.03
CA ALA A 78 -4.51 11.21 -10.02
C ALA A 78 -4.67 12.73 -10.20
N ARG A 79 -3.86 13.52 -9.50
CA ARG A 79 -3.91 14.99 -9.59
C ARG A 79 -3.61 15.52 -10.99
N SER A 80 -2.80 14.82 -11.75
CA SER A 80 -2.49 15.21 -13.14
C SER A 80 -3.69 15.15 -14.08
N LEU A 81 -4.73 14.43 -13.70
CA LEU A 81 -6.00 14.30 -14.45
C LEU A 81 -7.05 15.31 -14.02
N LEU A 82 -6.77 16.08 -12.98
CA LEU A 82 -7.62 17.17 -12.48
C LEU A 82 -7.28 18.49 -13.16
N SER A 83 -8.24 19.40 -13.19
CA SER A 83 -7.94 20.80 -13.52
C SER A 83 -6.97 21.37 -12.46
N PRO A 84 -6.20 22.42 -12.79
CA PRO A 84 -5.29 23.04 -11.81
C PRO A 84 -5.99 23.46 -10.52
N ASP A 85 -7.18 24.05 -10.63
CA ASP A 85 -7.96 24.46 -9.46
C ASP A 85 -8.42 23.24 -8.64
N MET A 86 -8.93 22.21 -9.28
CA MET A 86 -9.38 21.00 -8.60
C MET A 86 -8.20 20.24 -7.99
N ALA A 87 -7.06 20.20 -8.65
CA ALA A 87 -5.85 19.57 -8.12
C ALA A 87 -5.39 20.21 -6.80
N SER A 88 -5.56 21.50 -6.64
CA SER A 88 -5.23 22.21 -5.39
C SER A 88 -6.30 22.07 -4.31
N GLN A 89 -7.55 21.80 -4.67
CA GLN A 89 -8.70 21.75 -3.76
C GLN A 89 -9.07 20.32 -3.33
N TRP A 90 -8.65 19.32 -4.09
CA TRP A 90 -9.05 17.95 -3.83
C TRP A 90 -8.55 17.47 -2.47
N ASP A 91 -9.50 17.16 -1.60
CA ASP A 91 -9.23 16.61 -0.29
C ASP A 91 -9.12 15.08 -0.37
N ASN A 92 -7.90 14.60 -0.44
CA ASN A 92 -7.57 13.17 -0.43
C ASN A 92 -7.32 12.63 0.99
N GLN A 93 -7.52 13.44 2.02
CA GLN A 93 -7.23 13.08 3.42
C GLN A 93 -8.49 12.75 4.23
N SER A 94 -9.67 13.12 3.75
CA SER A 94 -10.89 12.98 4.53
C SER A 94 -11.27 11.52 4.79
N ASN A 95 -11.37 10.72 3.74
CA ASN A 95 -11.63 9.29 3.84
C ASN A 95 -11.32 8.59 2.50
N THR A 96 -11.26 7.26 2.55
CA THR A 96 -11.19 6.42 1.35
C THR A 96 -12.38 5.48 1.35
N LEU A 97 -13.22 5.58 0.33
CA LEU A 97 -14.32 4.66 0.09
C LEU A 97 -13.90 3.57 -0.88
N ILE A 98 -14.27 2.34 -0.58
CA ILE A 98 -14.05 1.19 -1.43
C ILE A 98 -15.41 0.76 -1.97
N LEU A 99 -15.57 0.82 -3.28
CA LEU A 99 -16.77 0.37 -3.98
C LEU A 99 -16.56 -1.03 -4.56
N ASP A 100 -17.59 -1.82 -4.60
CA ASP A 100 -17.56 -3.15 -5.25
C ASP A 100 -17.23 -3.03 -6.73
N ARG A 101 -17.86 -2.06 -7.38
CA ARG A 101 -17.70 -1.72 -8.78
C ARG A 101 -18.03 -0.25 -8.98
N ILE A 102 -17.36 0.38 -9.93
CA ILE A 102 -17.63 1.76 -10.32
C ILE A 102 -18.37 1.77 -11.65
N ASP A 103 -19.63 2.18 -11.62
CA ASP A 103 -20.43 2.42 -12.81
C ASP A 103 -20.45 3.89 -13.15
N LEU A 104 -20.21 4.22 -14.41
CA LEU A 104 -20.19 5.59 -14.92
C LEU A 104 -21.35 5.79 -15.88
N ASN A 105 -22.20 6.75 -15.61
CA ASN A 105 -23.34 7.11 -16.44
C ASN A 105 -23.26 8.59 -16.80
N ALA A 106 -23.14 8.89 -18.09
CA ALA A 106 -23.13 10.27 -18.56
C ALA A 106 -24.50 10.92 -18.31
N ASN A 107 -24.47 12.13 -17.76
CA ASN A 107 -25.67 12.95 -17.64
C ASN A 107 -26.08 13.51 -18.99
N ALA A 108 -27.38 13.78 -19.12
CA ALA A 108 -27.89 14.56 -20.23
C ALA A 108 -27.30 15.99 -20.19
N GLY A 109 -27.18 16.63 -21.37
CA GLY A 109 -26.69 17.99 -21.46
C GLY A 109 -25.18 18.12 -21.68
N ALA A 110 -24.49 17.03 -22.05
CA ALA A 110 -23.12 17.12 -22.50
C ALA A 110 -22.94 18.02 -23.69
N THR A 111 -21.89 18.84 -23.66
CA THR A 111 -21.48 19.71 -24.79
C THR A 111 -20.11 19.23 -25.29
N ALA A 112 -19.60 19.90 -26.34
CA ALA A 112 -18.27 19.60 -26.87
C ALA A 112 -17.15 19.80 -25.84
N ASP A 113 -17.36 20.64 -24.82
CA ASP A 113 -16.35 21.08 -23.86
C ASP A 113 -16.68 20.74 -22.41
N ARG A 114 -17.83 20.16 -22.13
CA ARG A 114 -18.32 19.86 -20.80
C ARG A 114 -19.15 18.58 -20.76
N ILE A 115 -18.87 17.72 -19.81
CA ILE A 115 -19.65 16.52 -19.54
C ILE A 115 -19.65 16.23 -18.03
N SER A 116 -20.74 15.70 -17.54
CA SER A 116 -20.85 15.20 -16.16
C SER A 116 -21.21 13.73 -16.17
N TYR A 117 -20.66 13.01 -15.22
CA TYR A 117 -20.98 11.60 -14.96
C TYR A 117 -21.60 11.44 -13.59
N ILE A 118 -22.58 10.56 -13.48
CA ILE A 118 -23.00 9.99 -12.22
C ILE A 118 -22.17 8.74 -11.99
N VAL A 119 -21.43 8.74 -10.90
CA VAL A 119 -20.68 7.59 -10.41
C VAL A 119 -21.56 6.82 -9.44
N ARG A 120 -21.76 5.54 -9.67
CA ARG A 120 -22.54 4.67 -8.82
C ARG A 120 -21.77 3.41 -8.45
N GLY A 121 -22.06 2.89 -7.27
CA GLY A 121 -21.55 1.62 -6.79
C GLY A 121 -22.11 1.30 -5.41
N THR A 122 -21.70 0.17 -4.87
CA THR A 122 -22.00 -0.21 -3.49
C THR A 122 -20.74 -0.06 -2.66
N VAL A 123 -20.80 0.69 -1.57
CA VAL A 123 -19.71 0.82 -0.62
C VAL A 123 -19.53 -0.51 0.10
N VAL A 124 -18.36 -1.09 0.02
CA VAL A 124 -18.02 -2.34 0.73
C VAL A 124 -17.01 -2.11 1.86
N GLY A 125 -16.42 -0.93 1.91
CA GLY A 125 -15.49 -0.53 2.96
C GLY A 125 -15.26 0.97 2.99
N ASN A 126 -14.87 1.44 4.16
CA ASN A 126 -14.49 2.81 4.41
C ASN A 126 -13.21 2.83 5.24
N MET A 127 -12.24 3.61 4.82
CA MET A 127 -11.02 3.85 5.57
C MET A 127 -10.99 5.31 5.98
N SER A 128 -11.10 5.55 7.27
CA SER A 128 -11.03 6.90 7.82
C SER A 128 -9.61 7.44 7.87
N THR A 129 -9.48 8.73 8.12
CA THR A 129 -8.20 9.37 8.41
C THR A 129 -7.50 8.63 9.55
N GLY A 130 -6.25 8.20 9.32
CA GLY A 130 -5.52 7.35 10.26
C GLY A 130 -5.52 5.86 9.92
N GLY A 131 -6.16 5.47 8.81
CA GLY A 131 -6.06 4.12 8.25
C GLY A 131 -6.96 3.08 8.94
N VAL A 132 -7.95 3.51 9.70
CA VAL A 132 -8.92 2.58 10.30
C VAL A 132 -9.92 2.14 9.24
N TYR A 133 -9.86 0.86 8.88
CA TYR A 133 -10.80 0.24 7.98
C TYR A 133 -12.07 -0.18 8.72
N ALA A 134 -13.21 0.13 8.15
CA ALA A 134 -14.51 -0.37 8.59
C ALA A 134 -15.26 -0.98 7.39
N PRO A 135 -15.76 -2.20 7.51
CA PRO A 135 -16.68 -2.73 6.52
C PRO A 135 -17.96 -1.89 6.51
N GLU A 136 -18.44 -1.61 5.33
CA GLU A 136 -19.65 -0.82 5.13
C GLU A 136 -20.47 -1.46 4.02
N ASN A 137 -21.77 -1.22 4.02
CA ASN A 137 -22.66 -1.66 2.96
C ASN A 137 -23.70 -0.58 2.74
N GLY A 138 -23.64 0.07 1.61
CA GLY A 138 -24.59 1.13 1.25
C GLY A 138 -24.41 1.56 -0.18
N ASP A 139 -25.45 2.13 -0.73
CA ASP A 139 -25.41 2.69 -2.08
C ASP A 139 -24.58 3.98 -2.09
N TYR A 140 -23.79 4.12 -3.14
CA TYR A 140 -23.00 5.32 -3.39
C TYR A 140 -23.40 5.96 -4.71
N GLU A 141 -23.57 7.26 -4.68
CA GLU A 141 -23.82 8.06 -5.85
C GLU A 141 -23.13 9.42 -5.70
N ALA A 142 -22.39 9.82 -6.73
CA ALA A 142 -21.78 11.15 -6.79
C ALA A 142 -21.70 11.65 -8.22
N SER A 143 -21.69 12.97 -8.37
CA SER A 143 -21.52 13.62 -9.67
C SER A 143 -20.09 14.11 -9.83
N ILE A 144 -19.51 13.82 -10.98
CA ILE A 144 -18.18 14.30 -11.37
C ILE A 144 -18.29 15.04 -12.68
N GLU A 145 -17.77 16.26 -12.72
CA GLU A 145 -17.78 17.10 -13.92
C GLU A 145 -16.38 17.15 -14.55
N LEU A 146 -16.35 17.05 -15.87
CA LEU A 146 -15.15 17.23 -16.67
C LEU A 146 -15.37 18.36 -17.66
N ARG A 147 -14.32 19.14 -17.91
CA ARG A 147 -14.28 20.18 -18.94
C ARG A 147 -13.01 20.06 -19.77
N LYS A 148 -13.08 20.50 -21.01
CA LYS A 148 -11.89 20.68 -21.84
C LYS A 148 -11.13 21.93 -21.41
N ILE A 149 -9.84 21.74 -21.14
CA ILE A 149 -8.88 22.79 -20.82
C ILE A 149 -7.74 22.64 -21.82
N ASN A 150 -7.53 23.65 -22.65
CA ASN A 150 -6.54 23.59 -23.73
C ASN A 150 -6.72 22.38 -24.67
N GLY A 151 -7.97 22.02 -24.95
CA GLY A 151 -8.31 20.90 -25.82
C GLY A 151 -8.27 19.52 -25.18
N GLU A 152 -7.92 19.43 -23.90
CA GLU A 152 -7.82 18.17 -23.15
C GLU A 152 -8.85 18.10 -22.04
N TRP A 153 -9.49 16.94 -21.89
CA TRP A 153 -10.41 16.73 -20.78
C TRP A 153 -9.67 16.73 -19.45
N ARG A 154 -10.27 17.38 -18.45
CA ARG A 154 -9.80 17.35 -17.05
C ARG A 154 -11.00 17.34 -16.12
N ILE A 155 -10.84 16.71 -14.97
CA ILE A 155 -11.86 16.69 -13.92
C ILE A 155 -11.87 18.05 -13.22
N THR A 156 -13.02 18.71 -13.23
CA THR A 156 -13.20 20.05 -12.66
C THR A 156 -14.02 20.05 -11.38
N SER A 157 -14.75 18.96 -11.10
CA SER A 157 -15.52 18.82 -9.87
C SER A 157 -15.59 17.35 -9.48
N LEU A 158 -15.28 17.05 -8.23
CA LEU A 158 -15.40 15.70 -7.65
C LEU A 158 -15.64 15.80 -6.15
N PRO A 159 -16.24 14.77 -5.53
CA PRO A 159 -16.45 14.73 -4.08
C PRO A 159 -15.11 14.64 -3.33
N PRO A 160 -15.08 15.07 -2.05
CA PRO A 160 -13.90 14.89 -1.20
C PRO A 160 -13.64 13.40 -0.94
N GLY A 161 -12.38 13.09 -0.62
CA GLY A 161 -11.94 11.73 -0.35
C GLY A 161 -11.43 10.98 -1.57
N VAL A 162 -10.97 9.78 -1.33
CA VAL A 162 -10.47 8.86 -2.34
C VAL A 162 -11.52 7.77 -2.58
N ILE A 163 -11.77 7.44 -3.83
CA ILE A 163 -12.68 6.38 -4.23
C ILE A 163 -11.87 5.30 -4.92
N LEU A 164 -11.95 4.08 -4.42
CA LEU A 164 -11.30 2.92 -4.97
C LEU A 164 -12.33 1.89 -5.41
N GLU A 165 -12.01 1.19 -6.49
CA GLU A 165 -12.75 0.00 -6.89
C GLU A 165 -12.11 -1.24 -6.25
N LYS A 166 -12.94 -2.11 -5.70
CA LYS A 166 -12.48 -3.39 -5.17
C LYS A 166 -11.91 -4.22 -6.33
N VAL A 167 -10.65 -4.58 -6.21
CA VAL A 167 -10.02 -5.53 -7.13
C VAL A 167 -10.24 -6.93 -6.56
N GLU A 168 -10.88 -7.79 -7.32
CA GLU A 168 -10.92 -9.21 -6.98
C GLU A 168 -9.54 -9.82 -7.24
N LEU A 169 -8.96 -10.36 -6.18
CA LEU A 169 -7.69 -11.08 -6.20
C LEU A 169 -7.93 -12.53 -6.67
#